data_4a008dcd2b48eccb56050dfeee19029d
#
_entry.id   4a008dcd2b48eccb56050dfeee19029d
#
_cell.length_a   1.000
_cell.length_b   1.000
_cell.length_c   1.000
_cell.angle_alpha   90.00
_cell.angle_beta   90.00
_cell.angle_gamma   90.00
#
_symmetry.space_group_name_H-M   'P 1'
#
loop_
_entity.id
_entity.type
_entity.pdbx_description
1 polymer ?
#
loop_
_entity_poly.entity_id
_entity_poly.type
_entity_poly.pdbx_seq_one_letter_code
_entity_poly.pdbx_strand_id
1 'polypeptide(L)'
;MSTEVGKAAAQNLMQVIEKTKPQEILELDLVKKRFIQNYNLCNPGNMGDVAYQRNVIFLRQRIAEDHNLAKADKMSLYKVIVTMGTKGVSIDPQDKEAYVYARGGKAVLELQAPAYVRRLLNAKLIVSASAAKLVYDGDDYYVENGKVHHKEYRKTNKIIAGYMKFTINEKGDEKHINYWPEDCN
;
A
#
# COMPACT_ATOMS: atom_id res chain seq x y z
N MET A 1 35.59 -7.73 -8.38
CA MET A 1 34.96 -7.86 -9.73
C MET A 1 33.42 -7.75 -9.72
N SER A 2 32.71 -8.08 -8.65
CA SER A 2 31.22 -8.05 -8.60
C SER A 2 30.62 -6.62 -8.54
N THR A 3 31.33 -5.61 -8.10
CA THR A 3 30.84 -4.23 -7.92
C THR A 3 30.79 -3.39 -9.21
N GLU A 4 31.68 -3.63 -10.17
CA GLU A 4 31.73 -2.86 -11.42
C GLU A 4 30.68 -3.31 -12.43
N VAL A 5 30.44 -4.61 -12.55
CA VAL A 5 29.39 -5.18 -13.39
C VAL A 5 28.00 -4.71 -12.91
N GLY A 6 27.81 -4.64 -11.60
CA GLY A 6 26.55 -4.12 -11.00
C GLY A 6 26.33 -2.62 -11.29
N LYS A 7 27.38 -1.81 -11.27
CA LYS A 7 27.30 -0.37 -11.59
C LYS A 7 26.99 -0.13 -13.07
N ALA A 8 27.63 -0.86 -13.97
CA ALA A 8 27.37 -0.74 -15.40
C ALA A 8 25.93 -1.16 -15.77
N ALA A 9 25.41 -2.23 -15.16
CA ALA A 9 24.02 -2.65 -15.35
C ALA A 9 22.99 -1.64 -14.81
N ALA A 10 23.30 -1.02 -13.66
CA ALA A 10 22.45 0.03 -13.08
C ALA A 10 22.45 1.31 -13.95
N GLN A 11 23.60 1.72 -14.48
CA GLN A 11 23.70 2.89 -15.37
C GLN A 11 22.94 2.65 -16.69
N ASN A 12 23.03 1.46 -17.26
CA ASN A 12 22.29 1.09 -18.47
C ASN A 12 20.77 1.14 -18.22
N LEU A 13 20.30 0.62 -17.10
CA LEU A 13 18.89 0.70 -16.70
C LEU A 13 18.40 2.15 -16.61
N MET A 14 19.17 3.02 -15.95
CA MET A 14 18.81 4.44 -15.81
C MET A 14 18.68 5.12 -17.17
N GLN A 15 19.62 4.88 -18.08
CA GLN A 15 19.58 5.44 -19.44
C GLN A 15 18.37 4.95 -20.26
N VAL A 16 18.01 3.68 -20.11
CA VAL A 16 16.82 3.11 -20.78
C VAL A 16 15.55 3.76 -20.26
N ILE A 17 15.39 3.87 -18.93
CA ILE A 17 14.21 4.47 -18.31
C ILE A 17 14.08 5.95 -18.72
N GLU A 18 15.18 6.72 -18.70
CA GLU A 18 15.15 8.14 -19.07
C GLU A 18 14.73 8.38 -20.52
N LYS A 19 15.07 7.49 -21.44
CA LYS A 19 14.69 7.58 -22.86
C LYS A 19 13.28 7.07 -23.13
N THR A 20 12.68 6.29 -22.24
CA THR A 20 11.37 5.65 -22.41
C THR A 20 10.25 6.59 -21.98
N LYS A 21 9.10 6.58 -22.67
CA LYS A 21 7.92 7.33 -22.22
C LYS A 21 7.35 6.71 -20.93
N PRO A 22 6.74 7.52 -20.03
CA PRO A 22 6.23 7.02 -18.73
C PRO A 22 5.35 5.78 -18.84
N GLN A 23 4.43 5.74 -19.79
CA GLN A 23 3.54 4.61 -20.00
C GLN A 23 4.27 3.36 -20.53
N GLU A 24 5.30 3.55 -21.36
CA GLU A 24 6.10 2.47 -21.95
C GLU A 24 7.09 1.84 -20.95
N ILE A 25 7.41 2.54 -19.84
CA ILE A 25 8.25 1.97 -18.75
C ILE A 25 7.64 0.67 -18.22
N LEU A 26 6.30 0.61 -18.18
CA LEU A 26 5.54 -0.56 -17.75
C LEU A 26 5.65 -1.77 -18.71
N GLU A 27 6.17 -1.58 -19.92
CA GLU A 27 6.30 -2.62 -20.94
C GLU A 27 7.73 -3.17 -21.01
N LEU A 28 8.66 -2.52 -20.35
CA LEU A 28 10.06 -2.95 -20.33
C LEU A 28 10.20 -4.30 -19.61
N ASP A 29 10.69 -5.31 -20.33
CA ASP A 29 10.95 -6.65 -19.80
C ASP A 29 11.76 -6.63 -18.50
N LEU A 30 12.72 -5.73 -18.41
CA LEU A 30 13.56 -5.57 -17.24
C LEU A 30 12.76 -5.11 -16.01
N VAL A 31 11.80 -4.21 -16.21
CA VAL A 31 10.91 -3.70 -15.16
C VAL A 31 9.96 -4.81 -14.71
N LYS A 32 9.34 -5.50 -15.65
CA LYS A 32 8.48 -6.67 -15.41
C LYS A 32 9.21 -7.75 -14.60
N LYS A 33 10.37 -8.18 -15.08
CA LYS A 33 11.19 -9.21 -14.42
C LYS A 33 11.56 -8.80 -12.99
N ARG A 34 11.95 -7.54 -12.79
CA ARG A 34 12.31 -7.03 -11.46
C ARG A 34 11.12 -7.02 -10.50
N PHE A 35 9.96 -6.59 -10.97
CA PHE A 35 8.74 -6.63 -10.18
C PHE A 35 8.41 -8.07 -9.76
N ILE A 36 8.36 -9.01 -10.73
CA ILE A 36 8.01 -10.41 -10.49
C ILE A 36 8.97 -11.07 -9.50
N GLN A 37 10.28 -10.88 -9.69
CA GLN A 37 11.29 -11.38 -8.76
C GLN A 37 11.07 -10.88 -7.34
N ASN A 38 10.91 -9.57 -7.17
CA ASN A 38 10.71 -8.98 -5.85
C ASN A 38 9.39 -9.44 -5.22
N TYR A 39 8.32 -9.53 -6.02
CA TYR A 39 7.03 -10.01 -5.55
C TYR A 39 7.13 -11.44 -5.02
N ASN A 40 7.71 -12.35 -5.81
CA ASN A 40 7.81 -13.77 -5.45
C ASN A 40 8.77 -14.02 -4.28
N LEU A 41 9.80 -13.18 -4.09
CA LEU A 41 10.69 -13.23 -2.93
C LEU A 41 10.00 -12.82 -1.63
N CYS A 42 9.10 -11.83 -1.69
CA CYS A 42 8.50 -11.22 -0.51
C CYS A 42 7.07 -11.71 -0.22
N ASN A 43 6.45 -12.42 -1.16
CA ASN A 43 5.05 -12.87 -1.05
C ASN A 43 4.94 -14.34 -1.45
N PRO A 44 4.22 -15.17 -0.66
CA PRO A 44 4.05 -16.58 -0.99
C PRO A 44 3.20 -16.77 -2.24
N GLY A 45 3.38 -17.93 -2.92
CA GLY A 45 2.47 -18.39 -3.97
C GLY A 45 2.88 -18.09 -5.40
N ASN A 46 4.08 -17.48 -5.65
CA ASN A 46 4.62 -17.22 -7.00
C ASN A 46 3.66 -16.51 -7.97
N MET A 47 2.83 -15.61 -7.47
CA MET A 47 1.80 -14.89 -8.23
C MET A 47 2.30 -13.57 -8.85
N GLY A 48 3.61 -13.38 -8.93
CA GLY A 48 4.22 -12.12 -9.36
C GLY A 48 3.81 -11.67 -10.76
N ASP A 49 3.63 -12.61 -11.71
CA ASP A 49 3.19 -12.25 -13.07
C ASP A 49 1.74 -11.74 -13.08
N VAL A 50 0.83 -12.42 -12.40
CA VAL A 50 -0.58 -12.00 -12.27
C VAL A 50 -0.68 -10.65 -11.55
N ALA A 51 0.07 -10.49 -10.46
CA ALA A 51 0.13 -9.23 -9.71
C ALA A 51 0.69 -8.09 -10.57
N TYR A 52 1.70 -8.36 -11.41
CA TYR A 52 2.23 -7.39 -12.34
C TYR A 52 1.19 -6.93 -13.35
N GLN A 53 0.56 -7.86 -14.04
CA GLN A 53 -0.43 -7.57 -15.07
C GLN A 53 -1.58 -6.73 -14.51
N ARG A 54 -2.09 -7.10 -13.33
CA ARG A 54 -3.14 -6.34 -12.64
C ARG A 54 -2.71 -4.92 -12.32
N ASN A 55 -1.57 -4.74 -11.69
CA ASN A 55 -1.07 -3.41 -11.33
C ASN A 55 -0.75 -2.54 -12.56
N VAL A 56 -0.25 -3.12 -13.65
CA VAL A 56 0.06 -2.40 -14.88
C VAL A 56 -1.20 -1.78 -15.49
N ILE A 57 -2.33 -2.49 -15.50
CA ILE A 57 -3.60 -1.97 -16.02
C ILE A 57 -3.98 -0.67 -15.29
N PHE A 58 -4.02 -0.72 -13.96
CA PHE A 58 -4.42 0.45 -13.15
C PHE A 58 -3.38 1.57 -13.17
N LEU A 59 -2.08 1.24 -13.17
CA LEU A 59 -1.04 2.26 -13.23
C LEU A 59 -1.04 2.99 -14.58
N ARG A 60 -1.26 2.28 -15.67
CA ARG A 60 -1.41 2.88 -17.01
C ARG A 60 -2.59 3.83 -17.06
N GLN A 61 -3.73 3.42 -16.51
CA GLN A 61 -4.91 4.26 -16.39
C GLN A 61 -4.60 5.51 -15.55
N ARG A 62 -3.99 5.37 -14.39
CA ARG A 62 -3.61 6.50 -13.54
C ARG A 62 -2.66 7.48 -14.23
N ILE A 63 -1.65 7.00 -14.96
CA ILE A 63 -0.75 7.86 -15.74
C ILE A 63 -1.50 8.60 -16.85
N ALA A 64 -2.51 7.98 -17.46
CA ALA A 64 -3.30 8.62 -18.50
C ALA A 64 -4.24 9.71 -17.94
N GLU A 65 -4.79 9.51 -16.76
CA GLU A 65 -5.74 10.42 -16.09
C GLU A 65 -5.05 11.56 -15.33
N ASP A 66 -3.87 11.32 -14.76
CA ASP A 66 -3.14 12.28 -13.93
C ASP A 66 -1.97 12.90 -14.69
N HIS A 67 -2.17 14.11 -15.19
CA HIS A 67 -1.14 14.85 -15.93
C HIS A 67 0.15 15.09 -15.14
N ASN A 68 0.07 15.26 -13.81
CA ASN A 68 1.26 15.42 -12.97
C ASN A 68 2.03 14.11 -12.85
N LEU A 69 1.30 12.99 -12.77
CA LEU A 69 1.92 11.66 -12.75
C LEU A 69 2.57 11.32 -14.10
N ALA A 70 1.94 11.70 -15.21
CA ALA A 70 2.48 11.55 -16.56
C ALA A 70 3.79 12.34 -16.77
N LYS A 71 3.99 13.42 -16.03
CA LYS A 71 5.19 14.26 -16.05
C LYS A 71 6.18 13.99 -14.92
N ALA A 72 5.85 13.06 -14.04
CA ALA A 72 6.72 12.75 -12.90
C ALA A 72 8.08 12.19 -13.36
N ASP A 73 9.09 12.37 -12.52
CA ASP A 73 10.41 11.80 -12.71
C ASP A 73 10.31 10.29 -13.00
N LYS A 74 10.86 9.87 -14.13
CA LYS A 74 10.75 8.50 -14.63
C LYS A 74 11.39 7.46 -13.71
N MET A 75 12.49 7.83 -13.05
CA MET A 75 13.11 6.96 -12.05
C MET A 75 12.24 6.80 -10.81
N SER A 76 11.49 7.84 -10.40
CA SER A 76 10.54 7.71 -9.31
C SER A 76 9.37 6.78 -9.68
N LEU A 77 8.88 6.83 -10.91
CA LEU A 77 7.87 5.91 -11.42
C LEU A 77 8.37 4.45 -11.41
N TYR A 78 9.58 4.21 -11.91
CA TYR A 78 10.22 2.91 -11.82
C TYR A 78 10.33 2.41 -10.37
N LYS A 79 10.76 3.27 -9.45
CA LYS A 79 10.85 2.93 -8.01
C LYS A 79 9.49 2.55 -7.43
N VAL A 80 8.42 3.26 -7.80
CA VAL A 80 7.04 2.92 -7.40
C VAL A 80 6.69 1.51 -7.87
N ILE A 81 6.95 1.16 -9.13
CA ILE A 81 6.66 -0.18 -9.69
C ILE A 81 7.40 -1.26 -8.91
N VAL A 82 8.69 -1.09 -8.70
CA VAL A 82 9.51 -2.06 -7.95
C VAL A 82 9.04 -2.20 -6.50
N THR A 83 8.66 -1.07 -5.88
CA THR A 83 8.17 -1.06 -4.49
C THR A 83 6.81 -1.76 -4.37
N MET A 84 5.90 -1.60 -5.34
CA MET A 84 4.65 -2.38 -5.36
C MET A 84 4.94 -3.89 -5.35
N GLY A 85 5.89 -4.36 -6.16
CA GLY A 85 6.32 -5.76 -6.16
C GLY A 85 6.86 -6.20 -4.80
N THR A 86 7.79 -5.44 -4.23
CA THR A 86 8.41 -5.75 -2.92
C THR A 86 7.39 -5.74 -1.78
N LYS A 87 6.44 -4.80 -1.81
CA LYS A 87 5.38 -4.70 -0.79
C LYS A 87 4.23 -5.66 -1.04
N GLY A 88 4.13 -6.23 -2.23
CA GLY A 88 3.05 -7.12 -2.64
C GLY A 88 1.68 -6.43 -2.62
N VAL A 89 1.61 -5.13 -2.92
CA VAL A 89 0.38 -4.34 -2.83
C VAL A 89 -0.28 -4.16 -4.19
N SER A 90 -1.60 -4.00 -4.15
CA SER A 90 -2.43 -3.68 -5.29
C SER A 90 -2.79 -2.19 -5.29
N ILE A 91 -2.78 -1.60 -6.50
CA ILE A 91 -3.33 -0.25 -6.72
C ILE A 91 -4.72 -0.30 -7.37
N ASP A 92 -5.34 -1.48 -7.42
CA ASP A 92 -6.74 -1.62 -7.79
C ASP A 92 -7.62 -0.82 -6.81
N PRO A 93 -8.47 0.11 -7.29
CA PRO A 93 -9.33 0.90 -6.42
C PRO A 93 -10.27 0.06 -5.54
N GLN A 94 -10.59 -1.16 -5.95
CA GLN A 94 -11.45 -2.07 -5.16
C GLN A 94 -10.72 -2.62 -3.93
N ASP A 95 -9.41 -2.88 -4.04
CA ASP A 95 -8.61 -3.40 -2.94
C ASP A 95 -8.30 -2.33 -1.89
N LYS A 96 -8.26 -1.06 -2.28
CA LYS A 96 -7.93 0.09 -1.43
C LYS A 96 -6.61 -0.07 -0.65
N GLU A 97 -5.62 -0.76 -1.23
CA GLU A 97 -4.36 -1.06 -0.55
C GLU A 97 -3.31 0.01 -0.71
N ALA A 98 -3.26 0.63 -1.89
CA ALA A 98 -2.29 1.67 -2.17
C ALA A 98 -2.81 2.65 -3.23
N TYR A 99 -2.26 3.87 -3.19
CA TYR A 99 -2.46 4.88 -4.21
C TYR A 99 -1.13 5.29 -4.82
N VAL A 100 -1.16 5.60 -6.12
CA VAL A 100 -0.03 6.22 -6.82
C VAL A 100 -0.45 7.61 -7.29
N TYR A 101 0.35 8.60 -6.94
CA TYR A 101 0.12 10.01 -7.30
C TYR A 101 1.45 10.75 -7.47
N ALA A 102 1.40 11.97 -8.00
CA ALA A 102 2.58 12.82 -8.11
C ALA A 102 2.69 13.82 -6.96
N ARG A 103 3.87 13.91 -6.35
CA ARG A 103 4.19 14.92 -5.33
C ARG A 103 5.58 15.49 -5.58
N GLY A 104 5.69 16.81 -5.73
CA GLY A 104 6.98 17.47 -5.97
C GLY A 104 7.68 16.98 -7.24
N GLY A 105 6.93 16.70 -8.33
CA GLY A 105 7.48 16.18 -9.58
C GLY A 105 7.91 14.72 -9.56
N LYS A 106 7.62 13.98 -8.50
CA LYS A 106 7.96 12.54 -8.34
C LYS A 106 6.70 11.70 -8.18
N ALA A 107 6.71 10.49 -8.74
CA ALA A 107 5.72 9.48 -8.44
C ALA A 107 5.92 8.94 -7.02
N VAL A 108 4.83 8.82 -6.26
CA VAL A 108 4.81 8.36 -4.87
C VAL A 108 3.81 7.22 -4.75
N LEU A 109 4.20 6.16 -4.05
CA LEU A 109 3.32 5.07 -3.63
C LEU A 109 2.96 5.28 -2.15
N GLU A 110 1.68 5.44 -1.87
CA GLU A 110 1.15 5.57 -0.51
C GLU A 110 0.34 4.34 -0.14
N LEU A 111 0.74 3.68 0.94
CA LEU A 111 0.05 2.50 1.45
C LEU A 111 -1.13 2.92 2.33
N GLN A 112 -2.25 2.21 2.17
CA GLN A 112 -3.46 2.41 2.95
C GLN A 112 -3.63 1.35 4.02
N ALA A 113 -4.51 1.57 4.98
CA ALA A 113 -4.76 0.65 6.10
C ALA A 113 -5.01 -0.81 5.66
N PRO A 114 -5.79 -1.11 4.61
CA PRO A 114 -5.99 -2.49 4.15
C PRO A 114 -4.70 -3.23 3.78
N ALA A 115 -3.69 -2.54 3.22
CA ALA A 115 -2.41 -3.16 2.90
C ALA A 115 -1.67 -3.63 4.15
N TYR A 116 -1.70 -2.84 5.22
CA TYR A 116 -1.08 -3.22 6.50
C TYR A 116 -1.82 -4.40 7.14
N VAL A 117 -3.16 -4.36 7.17
CA VAL A 117 -3.99 -5.44 7.69
C VAL A 117 -3.70 -6.75 6.95
N ARG A 118 -3.71 -6.73 5.60
CA ARG A 118 -3.41 -7.92 4.81
C ARG A 118 -2.01 -8.47 5.09
N ARG A 119 -1.01 -7.61 5.28
CA ARG A 119 0.34 -8.05 5.62
C ARG A 119 0.42 -8.71 7.00
N LEU A 120 -0.31 -8.19 7.99
CA LEU A 120 -0.41 -8.81 9.31
C LEU A 120 -1.07 -10.18 9.25
N LEU A 121 -2.15 -10.32 8.44
CA LEU A 121 -2.82 -11.60 8.19
C LEU A 121 -1.89 -12.61 7.50
N ASN A 122 -1.19 -12.18 6.44
CA ASN A 122 -0.25 -13.04 5.71
C ASN A 122 0.93 -13.49 6.57
N ALA A 123 1.40 -12.64 7.48
CA ALA A 123 2.44 -12.95 8.45
C ALA A 123 1.93 -13.77 9.65
N LYS A 124 0.62 -14.11 9.69
CA LYS A 124 -0.04 -14.82 10.79
C LYS A 124 0.13 -14.13 12.15
N LEU A 125 0.32 -12.82 12.16
CA LEU A 125 0.40 -12.02 13.39
C LEU A 125 -0.99 -11.69 13.94
N ILE A 126 -2.01 -11.71 13.08
CA ILE A 126 -3.42 -11.60 13.43
C ILE A 126 -4.21 -12.66 12.67
N VAL A 127 -5.33 -13.06 13.22
CA VAL A 127 -6.30 -13.98 12.60
C VAL A 127 -7.37 -13.22 11.83
N SER A 128 -7.79 -12.08 12.37
CA SER A 128 -8.77 -11.20 11.73
C SER A 128 -8.61 -9.76 12.18
N ALA A 129 -9.20 -8.85 11.41
CA ALA A 129 -9.33 -7.44 11.75
C ALA A 129 -10.76 -6.97 11.49
N SER A 130 -11.32 -6.15 12.37
CA SER A 130 -12.60 -5.48 12.11
C SER A 130 -12.40 -4.31 11.14
N ALA A 131 -13.49 -3.80 10.58
CA ALA A 131 -13.46 -2.48 9.99
C ALA A 131 -13.14 -1.42 11.06
N ALA A 132 -12.47 -0.34 10.67
CA ALA A 132 -12.29 0.81 11.52
C ALA A 132 -13.66 1.42 11.86
N LYS A 133 -13.84 1.81 13.12
CA LYS A 133 -15.06 2.46 13.60
C LYS A 133 -14.74 3.85 14.13
N LEU A 134 -15.59 4.80 13.82
CA LEU A 134 -15.54 6.14 14.37
C LEU A 134 -16.41 6.22 15.61
N VAL A 135 -15.99 7.04 16.56
CA VAL A 135 -16.71 7.36 17.79
C VAL A 135 -17.09 8.83 17.70
N TYR A 136 -18.38 9.09 17.87
CA TYR A 136 -18.92 10.45 17.80
C TYR A 136 -19.18 11.01 19.21
N ASP A 137 -19.12 12.33 19.29
CA ASP A 137 -19.48 13.02 20.54
C ASP A 137 -20.94 12.68 20.92
N GLY A 138 -21.12 12.19 22.15
CA GLY A 138 -22.38 11.67 22.66
C GLY A 138 -22.62 10.17 22.45
N ASP A 139 -21.68 9.43 21.86
CA ASP A 139 -21.67 7.98 21.91
C ASP A 139 -21.24 7.50 23.30
N ASP A 140 -21.71 6.33 23.69
CA ASP A 140 -21.26 5.64 24.89
C ASP A 140 -20.01 4.81 24.52
N TYR A 141 -18.84 5.34 24.86
CA TYR A 141 -17.55 4.75 24.47
C TYR A 141 -16.58 4.75 25.65
N TYR A 142 -16.12 3.55 25.99
CA TYR A 142 -15.07 3.36 27.00
C TYR A 142 -14.28 2.08 26.73
N VAL A 143 -13.11 2.00 27.34
CA VAL A 143 -12.24 0.82 27.30
C VAL A 143 -12.11 0.27 28.72
N GLU A 144 -12.52 -0.97 28.92
CA GLU A 144 -12.43 -1.65 30.20
C GLU A 144 -11.75 -3.00 30.04
N ASN A 145 -10.74 -3.29 30.88
CA ASN A 145 -9.96 -4.53 30.85
C ASN A 145 -9.45 -4.91 29.44
N GLY A 146 -9.02 -3.90 28.67
CA GLY A 146 -8.55 -4.10 27.30
C GLY A 146 -9.64 -4.40 26.26
N LYS A 147 -10.92 -4.26 26.63
CA LYS A 147 -12.05 -4.43 25.71
C LYS A 147 -12.71 -3.10 25.41
N VAL A 148 -13.02 -2.89 24.13
CA VAL A 148 -13.76 -1.71 23.68
C VAL A 148 -15.25 -1.95 23.84
N HIS A 149 -15.90 -1.08 24.59
CA HIS A 149 -17.34 -0.95 24.68
C HIS A 149 -17.76 0.29 23.89
N HIS A 150 -18.59 0.11 22.87
CA HIS A 150 -19.07 1.19 22.03
C HIS A 150 -20.51 0.97 21.64
N LYS A 151 -21.36 1.91 22.06
CA LYS A 151 -22.75 2.00 21.65
C LYS A 151 -22.95 3.32 20.92
N GLU A 152 -23.18 3.20 19.64
CA GLU A 152 -23.35 4.33 18.74
C GLU A 152 -24.73 4.94 18.89
N TYR A 153 -24.79 6.23 19.21
CA TYR A 153 -26.02 7.03 19.25
C TYR A 153 -26.08 8.07 18.14
N ARG A 154 -24.90 8.43 17.60
CA ARG A 154 -24.72 9.39 16.51
C ARG A 154 -25.51 10.70 16.70
N LYS A 155 -25.47 11.26 17.91
CA LYS A 155 -26.15 12.50 18.26
C LYS A 155 -25.54 13.73 17.59
N THR A 156 -24.27 13.66 17.25
CA THR A 156 -23.52 14.73 16.60
C THR A 156 -22.70 14.17 15.43
N ASN A 157 -22.16 15.05 14.57
CA ASN A 157 -21.18 14.67 13.54
C ASN A 157 -19.74 14.91 13.98
N LYS A 158 -19.51 15.31 15.23
CA LYS A 158 -18.18 15.55 15.76
C LYS A 158 -17.53 14.22 16.12
N ILE A 159 -16.44 13.87 15.45
CA ILE A 159 -15.64 12.70 15.75
C ILE A 159 -14.73 13.02 16.93
N ILE A 160 -14.74 12.15 17.94
CA ILE A 160 -13.92 12.27 19.15
C ILE A 160 -12.89 11.16 19.26
N ALA A 161 -13.07 10.03 18.58
CA ALA A 161 -12.12 8.93 18.53
C ALA A 161 -12.36 8.02 17.32
N GLY A 162 -11.46 7.09 17.12
CA GLY A 162 -11.65 5.95 16.22
C GLY A 162 -10.94 4.73 16.77
N TYR A 163 -11.36 3.55 16.38
CA TYR A 163 -10.70 2.31 16.79
C TYR A 163 -10.83 1.21 15.74
N MET A 164 -9.94 0.23 15.82
CA MET A 164 -9.97 -1.01 15.06
C MET A 164 -9.63 -2.16 16.01
N LYS A 165 -10.34 -3.29 15.88
CA LYS A 165 -10.07 -4.50 16.67
C LYS A 165 -9.31 -5.52 15.83
N PHE A 166 -8.40 -6.22 16.48
CA PHE A 166 -7.61 -7.32 15.89
C PHE A 166 -7.77 -8.57 16.74
N THR A 167 -8.03 -9.71 16.11
CA THR A 167 -7.96 -11.01 16.76
C THR A 167 -6.56 -11.57 16.53
N ILE A 168 -5.83 -11.87 17.62
CA ILE A 168 -4.40 -12.23 17.55
C ILE A 168 -4.13 -13.73 17.60
N ASN A 169 -5.10 -14.55 17.97
CA ASN A 169 -4.96 -15.99 17.99
C ASN A 169 -6.31 -16.69 17.79
N GLU A 170 -6.28 -18.01 17.58
CA GLU A 170 -7.49 -18.82 17.38
C GLU A 170 -8.38 -18.92 18.63
N LYS A 171 -7.88 -18.56 19.81
CA LYS A 171 -8.67 -18.48 21.05
C LYS A 171 -9.54 -17.22 21.13
N GLY A 172 -9.37 -16.31 20.15
CA GLY A 172 -10.18 -15.11 20.07
C GLY A 172 -9.68 -13.96 20.96
N ASP A 173 -8.42 -13.99 21.42
CA ASP A 173 -7.85 -12.87 22.16
C ASP A 173 -7.84 -11.62 21.26
N GLU A 174 -8.45 -10.55 21.73
CA GLU A 174 -8.59 -9.30 20.99
C GLU A 174 -7.59 -8.24 21.50
N LYS A 175 -7.00 -7.53 20.56
CA LYS A 175 -6.34 -6.24 20.80
C LYS A 175 -7.02 -5.18 19.95
N HIS A 176 -6.94 -3.94 20.42
CA HIS A 176 -7.46 -2.79 19.68
C HIS A 176 -6.43 -1.68 19.65
N ILE A 177 -6.53 -0.86 18.62
CA ILE A 177 -5.78 0.39 18.49
C ILE A 177 -6.80 1.51 18.53
N ASN A 178 -6.61 2.46 19.42
CA ASN A 178 -7.41 3.67 19.51
C ASN A 178 -6.66 4.82 18.84
N TYR A 179 -7.40 5.65 18.13
CA TYR A 179 -6.93 6.92 17.59
C TYR A 179 -7.74 8.03 18.22
N TRP A 180 -7.05 9.02 18.78
CA TRP A 180 -7.65 10.22 19.31
C TRP A 180 -7.37 11.37 18.33
N PRO A 181 -8.28 12.34 18.12
CA PRO A 181 -8.04 13.47 17.22
C PRO A 181 -6.82 14.31 17.58
N GLU A 182 -6.42 14.31 18.83
CA GLU A 182 -5.25 15.02 19.35
C GLU A 182 -3.91 14.42 18.86
N ASP A 183 -3.92 13.14 18.44
CA ASP A 183 -2.76 12.43 17.88
C ASP A 183 -2.56 12.72 16.36
N CYS A 184 -3.47 13.47 15.75
CA CYS A 184 -3.49 13.76 14.31
C CYS A 184 -3.04 15.18 13.95
N ASN A 185 -2.42 15.92 14.86
CA ASN A 185 -1.87 17.28 14.65
C ASN A 185 -0.42 17.28 14.18
#